data_ef4b9f4b2455155cf65e06aa3c3a4adf
#
_entry.id   ef4b9f4b2455155cf65e06aa3c3a4adf
#
_cell.length_a   1.000
_cell.length_b   1.000
_cell.length_c   1.000
_cell.angle_alpha   90.00
_cell.angle_beta   90.00
_cell.angle_gamma   90.00
#
_symmetry.space_group_name_H-M   'P 1'
#
loop_
_entity.id
_entity.type
_entity.pdbx_description
1 polymer ?
#
loop_
_entity_poly.entity_id
_entity_poly.type
_entity_poly.pdbx_seq_one_letter_code
_entity_poly.pdbx_strand_id
1 'polypeptide(L)'
;MLKTANDNKTSPWMQLPDSLFGKKLSWEVNHEGELAGVALLVFFCPILLLMRDRQILQEKKKREKEQMIQDYPEILSKLTLLLGAGVNLRRAMERIGKDYIEGRKKGEERKAYEVILEICQEMERGVSEKKAYEELGEKCGILYYKTLSALLVQHLQKGSGDMGRILEEEAGKAQEIRRQQARILGEQASTKLLFPITFSI
;
A
#
# COMPACT_ATOMS: atom_id res chain seq x y z
N MET A 1 4.30 -52.54 -46.27
CA MET A 1 3.31 -51.44 -46.39
C MET A 1 3.62 -50.21 -45.60
N LEU A 2 4.52 -50.26 -44.67
CA LEU A 2 5.00 -49.05 -43.97
C LEU A 2 6.08 -48.24 -44.76
N LYS A 3 6.64 -48.78 -45.84
CA LYS A 3 7.66 -48.12 -46.67
C LYS A 3 7.10 -47.07 -47.63
N THR A 4 5.85 -47.18 -48.04
CA THR A 4 5.21 -46.25 -48.99
C THR A 4 4.77 -44.92 -48.41
N ALA A 5 4.67 -44.82 -47.10
CA ALA A 5 4.27 -43.55 -46.42
C ALA A 5 5.44 -42.55 -46.27
N ASN A 6 6.69 -42.99 -46.49
CA ASN A 6 7.87 -42.17 -46.26
C ASN A 6 8.51 -41.60 -47.55
N ASP A 7 7.99 -41.91 -48.74
CA ASP A 7 8.59 -41.47 -50.00
C ASP A 7 8.08 -40.10 -50.52
N ASN A 8 7.09 -39.47 -49.89
CA ASN A 8 6.62 -38.15 -50.26
C ASN A 8 7.34 -37.04 -49.43
N LYS A 9 8.61 -36.83 -49.75
CA LYS A 9 9.46 -35.77 -49.15
C LYS A 9 9.12 -34.35 -49.58
N THR A 10 8.06 -34.12 -50.35
CA THR A 10 7.74 -32.79 -50.92
C THR A 10 6.50 -32.14 -50.31
N SER A 11 5.80 -32.75 -49.34
CA SER A 11 4.69 -32.13 -48.65
C SER A 11 4.99 -31.97 -47.16
N PRO A 12 4.79 -30.76 -46.57
CA PRO A 12 4.97 -30.57 -45.13
C PRO A 12 3.91 -31.31 -44.28
N TRP A 13 2.98 -31.99 -44.92
CA TRP A 13 1.89 -32.69 -44.27
C TRP A 13 1.99 -34.20 -44.50
N MET A 14 2.02 -34.98 -43.43
CA MET A 14 2.00 -36.45 -43.49
C MET A 14 0.57 -36.88 -43.80
N GLN A 15 0.37 -37.56 -44.96
CA GLN A 15 -0.92 -38.19 -45.28
C GLN A 15 -1.09 -39.44 -44.44
N LEU A 16 -2.11 -39.47 -43.59
CA LEU A 16 -2.47 -40.66 -42.82
C LEU A 16 -3.13 -41.71 -43.74
N PRO A 17 -2.84 -43.00 -43.57
CA PRO A 17 -3.45 -44.06 -44.40
C PRO A 17 -4.94 -44.21 -44.05
N ASP A 18 -5.78 -44.22 -45.08
CA ASP A 18 -7.24 -44.37 -44.97
C ASP A 18 -7.69 -45.80 -44.57
N SER A 19 -6.82 -46.78 -44.70
CA SER A 19 -7.13 -48.16 -44.36
C SER A 19 -5.90 -48.92 -43.90
N LEU A 20 -6.02 -49.74 -42.86
CA LEU A 20 -5.01 -50.66 -42.37
C LEU A 20 -5.64 -52.06 -42.27
N PHE A 21 -5.00 -53.08 -42.88
CA PHE A 21 -5.46 -54.45 -42.86
C PHE A 21 -6.95 -54.67 -43.30
N GLY A 22 -7.44 -53.91 -44.31
CA GLY A 22 -8.80 -54.06 -44.85
C GLY A 22 -9.89 -53.35 -44.00
N LYS A 23 -9.57 -52.71 -42.92
CA LYS A 23 -10.51 -51.90 -42.13
C LYS A 23 -10.32 -50.45 -42.45
N LYS A 24 -11.40 -49.69 -42.70
CA LYS A 24 -11.39 -48.26 -42.85
C LYS A 24 -11.06 -47.62 -41.46
N LEU A 25 -10.05 -46.77 -41.43
CA LEU A 25 -9.69 -46.01 -40.26
C LEU A 25 -10.39 -44.64 -40.31
N SER A 26 -11.21 -44.33 -39.34
CA SER A 26 -11.72 -42.99 -39.13
C SER A 26 -10.82 -42.29 -38.09
N TRP A 27 -10.14 -41.25 -38.52
CA TRP A 27 -9.34 -40.43 -37.60
C TRP A 27 -10.26 -39.38 -37.03
N GLU A 28 -10.60 -39.50 -35.74
CA GLU A 28 -11.32 -38.48 -35.00
C GLU A 28 -10.32 -37.69 -34.14
N VAL A 29 -10.26 -36.39 -34.38
CA VAL A 29 -9.48 -35.47 -33.50
C VAL A 29 -10.36 -35.17 -32.30
N ASN A 30 -10.04 -35.78 -31.16
CA ASN A 30 -10.77 -35.54 -29.93
C ASN A 30 -10.33 -34.17 -29.32
N HIS A 31 -11.08 -33.12 -29.64
CA HIS A 31 -10.89 -31.79 -29.10
C HIS A 31 -11.68 -31.51 -27.81
N GLU A 32 -12.50 -32.44 -27.34
CA GLU A 32 -13.42 -32.16 -26.22
C GLU A 32 -12.68 -31.89 -24.90
N GLY A 33 -11.52 -32.50 -24.66
CA GLY A 33 -10.73 -32.26 -23.45
C GLY A 33 -9.90 -30.99 -23.49
N GLU A 34 -9.39 -30.61 -24.66
CA GLU A 34 -8.54 -29.41 -24.79
C GLU A 34 -9.34 -28.11 -24.75
N LEU A 35 -10.52 -28.08 -25.36
CA LEU A 35 -11.40 -26.90 -25.33
C LEU A 35 -11.92 -26.60 -23.93
N ALA A 36 -12.21 -27.60 -23.12
CA ALA A 36 -12.62 -27.40 -21.72
C ALA A 36 -11.47 -26.81 -20.86
N GLY A 37 -10.24 -27.29 -21.08
CA GLY A 37 -9.06 -26.74 -20.39
C GLY A 37 -8.77 -25.28 -20.76
N VAL A 38 -8.86 -24.93 -22.03
CA VAL A 38 -8.68 -23.56 -22.53
C VAL A 38 -9.82 -22.65 -22.01
N ALA A 39 -11.06 -23.14 -22.03
CA ALA A 39 -12.21 -22.38 -21.50
C ALA A 39 -12.06 -22.09 -19.99
N LEU A 40 -11.61 -23.07 -19.20
CA LEU A 40 -11.30 -22.87 -17.78
C LEU A 40 -10.17 -21.84 -17.58
N LEU A 41 -9.09 -21.90 -18.36
CA LEU A 41 -8.00 -20.94 -18.30
C LEU A 41 -8.46 -19.51 -18.62
N VAL A 42 -9.27 -19.34 -19.67
CA VAL A 42 -9.82 -18.04 -20.08
C VAL A 42 -10.76 -17.47 -19.02
N PHE A 43 -11.49 -18.29 -18.30
CA PHE A 43 -12.42 -17.84 -17.26
C PHE A 43 -11.71 -17.59 -15.91
N PHE A 44 -10.77 -18.44 -15.50
CA PHE A 44 -10.09 -18.32 -14.22
C PHE A 44 -8.95 -17.29 -14.20
N CYS A 45 -8.25 -17.10 -15.33
CA CYS A 45 -7.15 -16.15 -15.42
C CYS A 45 -7.54 -14.71 -15.09
N PRO A 46 -8.63 -14.13 -15.64
CA PRO A 46 -9.04 -12.76 -15.28
C PRO A 46 -9.53 -12.65 -13.85
N ILE A 47 -10.14 -13.68 -13.28
CA ILE A 47 -10.57 -13.68 -11.88
C ILE A 47 -9.37 -13.63 -10.94
N LEU A 48 -8.32 -14.41 -11.21
CA LEU A 48 -7.07 -14.39 -10.45
C LEU A 48 -6.34 -13.04 -10.56
N LEU A 49 -6.34 -12.42 -11.74
CA LEU A 49 -5.74 -11.10 -11.95
C LEU A 49 -6.49 -10.02 -11.15
N LEU A 50 -7.82 -10.01 -11.18
CA LEU A 50 -8.65 -9.08 -10.41
C LEU A 50 -8.49 -9.25 -8.90
N MET A 51 -8.34 -10.48 -8.42
CA MET A 51 -8.06 -10.75 -7.00
C MET A 51 -6.66 -10.23 -6.59
N ARG A 52 -5.67 -10.39 -7.46
CA ARG A 52 -4.30 -9.92 -7.24
C ARG A 52 -4.21 -8.41 -7.16
N ASP A 53 -4.92 -7.69 -8.02
CA ASP A 53 -4.94 -6.22 -8.00
C ASP A 53 -5.57 -5.67 -6.72
N ARG A 54 -6.63 -6.31 -6.23
CA ARG A 54 -7.24 -5.93 -4.93
C ARG A 54 -6.30 -6.16 -3.75
N GLN A 55 -5.54 -7.25 -3.75
CA GLN A 55 -4.55 -7.54 -2.69
C GLN A 55 -3.42 -6.51 -2.69
N ILE A 56 -2.87 -6.18 -3.87
CA ILE A 56 -1.81 -5.17 -4.00
C ILE A 56 -2.28 -3.80 -3.50
N LEU A 57 -3.51 -3.39 -3.83
CA LEU A 57 -4.09 -2.13 -3.36
C LEU A 57 -4.30 -2.13 -1.84
N GLN A 58 -4.73 -3.24 -1.25
CA GLN A 58 -4.91 -3.37 0.19
C GLN A 58 -3.57 -3.34 0.93
N GLU A 59 -2.56 -4.03 0.41
CA GLU A 59 -1.21 -4.00 0.97
C GLU A 59 -0.59 -2.59 0.90
N LYS A 60 -0.77 -1.89 -0.22
CA LYS A 60 -0.32 -0.50 -0.36
C LYS A 60 -0.97 0.41 0.68
N LYS A 61 -2.29 0.36 0.81
CA LYS A 61 -3.03 1.12 1.83
C LYS A 61 -2.60 0.76 3.26
N LYS A 62 -2.32 -0.51 3.52
CA LYS A 62 -1.83 -0.95 4.84
C LYS A 62 -0.45 -0.36 5.14
N ARG A 63 0.48 -0.42 4.19
CA ARG A 63 1.83 0.18 4.31
C ARG A 63 1.77 1.69 4.52
N GLU A 64 0.92 2.40 3.75
CA GLU A 64 0.70 3.83 3.91
C GLU A 64 0.21 4.18 5.33
N LYS A 65 -0.75 3.40 5.85
CA LYS A 65 -1.24 3.58 7.24
C LYS A 65 -0.16 3.32 8.28
N GLU A 66 0.60 2.25 8.14
CA GLU A 66 1.72 1.92 9.04
C GLU A 66 2.78 3.02 9.03
N GLN A 67 3.12 3.54 7.85
CA GLN A 67 4.03 4.65 7.69
C GLN A 67 3.50 5.94 8.36
N MET A 68 2.23 6.28 8.15
CA MET A 68 1.62 7.43 8.81
C MET A 68 1.65 7.32 10.33
N ILE A 69 1.44 6.12 10.90
CA ILE A 69 1.56 5.90 12.35
C ILE A 69 2.99 6.11 12.82
N GLN A 70 3.98 5.71 12.04
CA GLN A 70 5.40 5.95 12.35
C GLN A 70 5.79 7.42 12.24
N ASP A 71 5.18 8.16 11.33
CA ASP A 71 5.43 9.59 11.09
C ASP A 71 4.80 10.48 12.18
N TYR A 72 3.71 10.02 12.76
CA TYR A 72 2.92 10.81 13.70
C TYR A 72 3.71 11.39 14.88
N PRO A 73 4.55 10.63 15.61
CA PRO A 73 5.34 11.18 16.73
C PRO A 73 6.34 12.26 16.28
N GLU A 74 6.92 12.12 15.09
CA GLU A 74 7.86 13.10 14.54
C GLU A 74 7.15 14.43 14.21
N ILE A 75 6.00 14.34 13.52
CA ILE A 75 5.16 15.49 13.17
C ILE A 75 4.73 16.21 14.46
N LEU A 76 4.26 15.45 15.44
CA LEU A 76 3.78 16.00 16.70
C LEU A 76 4.90 16.69 17.49
N SER A 77 6.09 16.09 17.55
CA SER A 77 7.26 16.67 18.21
C SER A 77 7.71 17.98 17.55
N LYS A 78 7.76 18.02 16.22
CA LYS A 78 8.07 19.23 15.45
C LYS A 78 7.04 20.33 15.71
N LEU A 79 5.76 19.97 15.71
CA LEU A 79 4.66 20.89 15.95
C LEU A 79 4.75 21.48 17.36
N THR A 80 4.94 20.64 18.37
CA THR A 80 5.10 21.06 19.78
C THR A 80 6.28 22.00 19.95
N LEU A 81 7.43 21.68 19.34
CA LEU A 81 8.62 22.52 19.39
C LEU A 81 8.39 23.90 18.76
N LEU A 82 7.77 23.96 17.58
CA LEU A 82 7.49 25.21 16.87
C LEU A 82 6.48 26.08 17.62
N LEU A 83 5.40 25.49 18.14
CA LEU A 83 4.42 26.21 18.94
C LEU A 83 4.99 26.69 20.28
N GLY A 84 5.84 25.86 20.92
CA GLY A 84 6.58 26.24 22.13
C GLY A 84 7.56 27.41 21.90
N ALA A 85 8.10 27.51 20.68
CA ALA A 85 8.91 28.64 20.25
C ALA A 85 8.09 29.88 19.87
N GLY A 86 6.76 29.87 20.03
CA GLY A 86 5.88 30.99 19.71
C GLY A 86 5.51 31.14 18.23
N VAL A 87 5.82 30.14 17.40
CA VAL A 87 5.40 30.13 16.00
C VAL A 87 3.89 29.84 15.94
N ASN A 88 3.13 30.61 15.15
CA ASN A 88 1.70 30.34 15.00
C ASN A 88 1.46 29.00 14.28
N LEU A 89 0.30 28.40 14.51
CA LEU A 89 -0.05 27.07 14.04
C LEU A 89 0.09 26.91 12.51
N ARG A 90 -0.42 27.87 11.74
CA ARG A 90 -0.33 27.85 10.27
C ARG A 90 1.13 27.79 9.80
N ARG A 91 1.98 28.70 10.32
CA ARG A 91 3.41 28.73 9.97
C ARG A 91 4.14 27.46 10.42
N ALA A 92 3.74 26.90 11.56
CA ALA A 92 4.32 25.64 12.03
C ALA A 92 4.01 24.49 11.06
N MET A 93 2.77 24.39 10.56
CA MET A 93 2.39 23.38 9.56
C MET A 93 3.13 23.59 8.23
N GLU A 94 3.18 24.84 7.74
CA GLU A 94 3.94 25.20 6.53
C GLU A 94 5.42 24.83 6.66
N ARG A 95 6.03 25.09 7.84
CA ARG A 95 7.43 24.74 8.11
C ARG A 95 7.67 23.23 8.09
N ILE A 96 6.78 22.45 8.71
CA ILE A 96 6.87 20.98 8.71
C ILE A 96 6.79 20.43 7.28
N GLY A 97 5.86 20.97 6.47
CA GLY A 97 5.74 20.60 5.06
C GLY A 97 6.97 20.95 4.24
N LYS A 98 7.53 22.14 4.44
CA LYS A 98 8.73 22.61 3.76
C LYS A 98 9.96 21.78 4.13
N ASP A 99 10.18 21.51 5.41
CA ASP A 99 11.28 20.69 5.90
C ASP A 99 11.23 19.27 5.30
N TYR A 100 10.01 18.74 5.09
CA TYR A 100 9.82 17.46 4.40
C TYR A 100 10.27 17.53 2.93
N ILE A 101 9.88 18.58 2.19
CA ILE A 101 10.28 18.72 0.77
C ILE A 101 11.81 18.84 0.66
N GLU A 102 12.45 19.63 1.53
CA GLU A 102 13.89 19.87 1.54
C GLU A 102 14.69 18.61 1.93
N GLY A 103 14.17 17.82 2.87
CA GLY A 103 14.83 16.62 3.40
C GLY A 103 14.53 15.33 2.67
N ARG A 104 13.53 15.31 1.81
CA ARG A 104 13.04 14.08 1.15
C ARG A 104 14.02 13.59 0.09
N LYS A 105 14.36 12.28 0.14
CA LYS A 105 15.09 11.61 -0.93
C LYS A 105 14.20 11.40 -2.14
N LYS A 106 14.78 11.37 -3.34
CA LYS A 106 14.04 11.15 -4.59
C LYS A 106 13.31 9.81 -4.55
N GLY A 107 11.97 9.84 -4.63
CA GLY A 107 11.11 8.65 -4.59
C GLY A 107 10.62 8.24 -3.21
N GLU A 108 10.96 8.97 -2.15
CA GLU A 108 10.42 8.76 -0.81
C GLU A 108 9.13 9.57 -0.66
N GLU A 109 7.99 8.88 -0.68
CA GLU A 109 6.67 9.47 -0.46
C GLU A 109 6.17 9.11 0.94
N ARG A 110 5.89 10.13 1.76
CA ARG A 110 5.35 9.98 3.13
C ARG A 110 3.97 10.62 3.19
N LYS A 111 2.94 9.80 3.12
CA LYS A 111 1.55 10.22 2.94
C LYS A 111 1.08 11.28 3.93
N ALA A 112 1.48 11.20 5.20
CA ALA A 112 1.11 12.19 6.22
C ALA A 112 1.63 13.59 5.89
N TYR A 113 2.88 13.69 5.44
CA TYR A 113 3.49 14.97 5.07
C TYR A 113 2.90 15.52 3.77
N GLU A 114 2.53 14.66 2.84
CA GLU A 114 1.86 15.08 1.60
C GLU A 114 0.50 15.69 1.90
N VAL A 115 -0.27 15.09 2.83
CA VAL A 115 -1.55 15.66 3.28
C VAL A 115 -1.31 17.01 3.99
N ILE A 116 -0.26 17.14 4.81
CA ILE A 116 0.10 18.44 5.43
C ILE A 116 0.39 19.50 4.36
N LEU A 117 1.14 19.15 3.30
CA LEU A 117 1.41 20.07 2.20
C LEU A 117 0.13 20.46 1.46
N GLU A 118 -0.74 19.50 1.21
CA GLU A 118 -2.00 19.70 0.53
C GLU A 118 -2.89 20.70 1.29
N ILE A 119 -3.08 20.51 2.59
CA ILE A 119 -3.88 21.44 3.40
C ILE A 119 -3.23 22.83 3.51
N CYS A 120 -1.89 22.91 3.53
CA CYS A 120 -1.20 24.21 3.49
C CYS A 120 -1.48 24.94 2.16
N GLN A 121 -1.44 24.25 1.02
CA GLN A 121 -1.79 24.82 -0.27
C GLN A 121 -3.27 25.23 -0.36
N GLU A 122 -4.17 24.47 0.25
CA GLU A 122 -5.58 24.83 0.33
C GLU A 122 -5.79 26.13 1.14
N MET A 123 -5.07 26.29 2.26
CA MET A 123 -5.09 27.53 3.03
C MET A 123 -4.51 28.73 2.25
N GLU A 124 -3.50 28.53 1.41
CA GLU A 124 -2.98 29.56 0.50
C GLU A 124 -4.01 29.96 -0.56
N ARG A 125 -4.85 29.02 -1.01
CA ARG A 125 -5.95 29.27 -1.95
C ARG A 125 -7.19 29.89 -1.31
N GLY A 126 -7.15 30.15 0.00
CA GLY A 126 -8.24 30.82 0.73
C GLY A 126 -9.20 29.88 1.48
N VAL A 127 -8.90 28.59 1.57
CA VAL A 127 -9.65 27.70 2.46
C VAL A 127 -9.38 28.11 3.92
N SER A 128 -10.42 28.15 4.76
CA SER A 128 -10.28 28.50 6.15
C SER A 128 -9.40 27.48 6.90
N GLU A 129 -8.58 27.94 7.84
CA GLU A 129 -7.70 27.06 8.64
C GLU A 129 -8.48 25.96 9.36
N LYS A 130 -9.67 26.28 9.89
CA LYS A 130 -10.53 25.28 10.52
C LYS A 130 -10.84 24.13 9.57
N LYS A 131 -11.30 24.44 8.35
CA LYS A 131 -11.66 23.43 7.37
C LYS A 131 -10.45 22.61 6.92
N ALA A 132 -9.30 23.28 6.68
CA ALA A 132 -8.07 22.61 6.30
C ALA A 132 -7.60 21.62 7.37
N TYR A 133 -7.70 21.97 8.66
CA TYR A 133 -7.35 21.03 9.74
C TYR A 133 -8.36 19.90 9.91
N GLU A 134 -9.65 20.13 9.69
CA GLU A 134 -10.66 19.05 9.66
C GLU A 134 -10.33 18.04 8.55
N GLU A 135 -9.96 18.55 7.36
CA GLU A 135 -9.57 17.70 6.21
C GLU A 135 -8.29 16.89 6.47
N LEU A 136 -7.34 17.39 7.27
CA LEU A 136 -6.17 16.62 7.69
C LEU A 136 -6.56 15.27 8.30
N GLY A 137 -7.51 15.30 9.25
CA GLY A 137 -7.99 14.10 9.93
C GLY A 137 -8.73 13.13 8.99
N GLU A 138 -9.51 13.67 8.05
CA GLU A 138 -10.29 12.89 7.09
C GLU A 138 -9.39 12.24 6.02
N LYS A 139 -8.47 13.00 5.42
CA LYS A 139 -7.55 12.53 4.38
C LYS A 139 -6.57 11.48 4.89
N CYS A 140 -6.05 11.64 6.10
CA CYS A 140 -5.22 10.62 6.75
C CYS A 140 -6.02 9.38 7.16
N GLY A 141 -7.28 9.53 7.58
CA GLY A 141 -8.21 8.44 7.89
C GLY A 141 -7.81 7.57 9.08
N ILE A 142 -6.82 7.98 9.89
CA ILE A 142 -6.29 7.27 11.05
C ILE A 142 -6.68 8.03 12.32
N LEU A 143 -7.00 7.31 13.38
CA LEU A 143 -7.46 7.88 14.64
C LEU A 143 -6.52 8.95 15.19
N TYR A 144 -5.22 8.74 15.14
CA TYR A 144 -4.20 9.69 15.62
C TYR A 144 -4.31 11.04 14.92
N TYR A 145 -4.45 11.07 13.60
CA TYR A 145 -4.60 12.33 12.84
C TYR A 145 -5.97 12.97 13.03
N LYS A 146 -7.02 12.18 13.27
CA LYS A 146 -8.34 12.71 13.65
C LYS A 146 -8.29 13.40 15.00
N THR A 147 -7.59 12.80 15.97
CA THR A 147 -7.36 13.44 17.29
C THR A 147 -6.55 14.71 17.14
N LEU A 148 -5.47 14.68 16.37
CA LEU A 148 -4.67 15.88 16.10
C LEU A 148 -5.50 16.98 15.44
N SER A 149 -6.26 16.64 14.40
CA SER A 149 -7.19 17.56 13.71
C SER A 149 -8.15 18.24 14.70
N ALA A 150 -8.79 17.47 15.58
CA ALA A 150 -9.69 17.99 16.60
C ALA A 150 -8.97 18.95 17.57
N LEU A 151 -7.75 18.62 18.00
CA LEU A 151 -6.92 19.49 18.84
C LEU A 151 -6.55 20.79 18.13
N LEU A 152 -6.16 20.73 16.85
CA LEU A 152 -5.82 21.92 16.06
C LEU A 152 -7.03 22.86 15.91
N VAL A 153 -8.20 22.31 15.61
CA VAL A 153 -9.46 23.06 15.51
C VAL A 153 -9.85 23.67 16.86
N GLN A 154 -9.69 22.93 17.94
CA GLN A 154 -9.95 23.44 19.30
C GLN A 154 -9.02 24.60 19.66
N HIS A 155 -7.73 24.51 19.27
CA HIS A 155 -6.77 25.58 19.47
C HIS A 155 -7.16 26.87 18.75
N LEU A 156 -7.63 26.80 17.51
CA LEU A 156 -8.12 27.96 16.77
C LEU A 156 -9.30 28.65 17.49
N GLN A 157 -10.13 27.89 18.18
CA GLN A 157 -11.33 28.42 18.85
C GLN A 157 -11.02 29.00 20.23
N LYS A 158 -10.11 28.39 20.99
CA LYS A 158 -9.86 28.73 22.39
C LYS A 158 -8.61 29.59 22.64
N GLY A 159 -7.74 29.74 21.62
CA GLY A 159 -6.46 30.46 21.74
C GLY A 159 -5.33 29.60 22.34
N SER A 160 -4.12 30.18 22.37
CA SER A 160 -2.86 29.45 22.53
C SER A 160 -2.45 29.01 23.94
N GLY A 161 -3.24 29.28 24.97
CA GLY A 161 -2.74 29.21 26.35
C GLY A 161 -2.28 27.82 26.85
N ASP A 162 -2.77 26.71 26.30
CA ASP A 162 -2.51 25.36 26.85
C ASP A 162 -2.14 24.32 25.79
N MET A 163 -2.04 24.73 24.52
CA MET A 163 -1.82 23.82 23.40
C MET A 163 -0.47 23.10 23.44
N GLY A 164 0.58 23.80 23.82
CA GLY A 164 1.91 23.22 23.95
C GLY A 164 1.90 22.01 24.89
N ARG A 165 1.29 22.15 26.06
CA ARG A 165 1.19 21.09 27.06
C ARG A 165 0.34 19.89 26.55
N ILE A 166 -0.78 20.16 25.90
CA ILE A 166 -1.65 19.10 25.36
C ILE A 166 -0.94 18.32 24.26
N LEU A 167 -0.23 19.02 23.36
CA LEU A 167 0.54 18.36 22.31
C LEU A 167 1.75 17.60 22.85
N GLU A 168 2.39 18.10 23.90
CA GLU A 168 3.48 17.40 24.58
C GLU A 168 3.02 16.09 25.23
N GLU A 169 1.86 16.11 25.88
CA GLU A 169 1.22 14.90 26.43
C GLU A 169 0.89 13.91 25.31
N GLU A 170 0.33 14.37 24.20
CA GLU A 170 0.01 13.54 23.03
C GLU A 170 1.28 13.00 22.35
N ALA A 171 2.35 13.80 22.27
CA ALA A 171 3.64 13.35 21.76
C ALA A 171 4.24 12.24 22.63
N GLY A 172 4.11 12.34 23.96
CA GLY A 172 4.53 11.28 24.89
C GLY A 172 3.79 9.95 24.62
N LYS A 173 2.47 10.01 24.47
CA LYS A 173 1.66 8.83 24.11
C LYS A 173 2.06 8.24 22.76
N ALA A 174 2.30 9.09 21.77
CA ALA A 174 2.71 8.67 20.44
C ALA A 174 4.09 7.98 20.43
N GLN A 175 5.03 8.44 21.24
CA GLN A 175 6.34 7.79 21.40
C GLN A 175 6.23 6.40 22.04
N GLU A 176 5.33 6.24 23.02
CA GLU A 176 5.08 4.93 23.63
C GLU A 176 4.52 3.92 22.62
N ILE A 177 3.60 4.35 21.76
CA ILE A 177 3.08 3.52 20.67
C ILE A 177 4.22 3.07 19.74
N ARG A 178 5.14 3.97 19.38
CA ARG A 178 6.30 3.65 18.56
C ARG A 178 7.21 2.61 19.23
N ARG A 179 7.44 2.73 20.53
CA ARG A 179 8.20 1.74 21.32
C ARG A 179 7.53 0.38 21.32
N GLN A 180 6.20 0.34 21.53
CA GLN A 180 5.44 -0.91 21.53
C GLN A 180 5.48 -1.59 20.16
N GLN A 181 5.33 -0.85 19.08
CA GLN A 181 5.44 -1.39 17.71
C GLN A 181 6.84 -1.96 17.44
N ALA A 182 7.89 -1.26 17.86
CA ALA A 182 9.26 -1.75 17.72
C ALA A 182 9.50 -3.06 18.52
N ARG A 183 8.91 -3.20 19.69
CA ARG A 183 8.95 -4.45 20.49
C ARG A 183 8.25 -5.60 19.76
N ILE A 184 7.03 -5.38 19.26
CA ILE A 184 6.25 -6.40 18.54
C ILE A 184 7.00 -6.87 17.29
N LEU A 185 7.59 -5.95 16.52
CA LEU A 185 8.40 -6.29 15.34
C LEU A 185 9.67 -7.07 15.73
N GLY A 186 10.32 -6.71 16.83
CA GLY A 186 11.47 -7.44 17.38
C GLY A 186 11.12 -8.88 17.81
N GLU A 187 9.99 -9.06 18.47
CA GLU A 187 9.50 -10.39 18.89
C GLU A 187 9.11 -11.26 17.69
N GLN A 188 8.47 -10.69 16.69
CA GLN A 188 8.12 -11.40 15.44
C GLN A 188 9.37 -11.81 14.64
N ALA A 189 10.42 -10.99 14.63
CA ALA A 189 11.68 -11.33 13.98
C ALA A 189 12.39 -12.48 14.69
N SER A 190 12.41 -12.49 16.02
CA SER A 190 13.02 -13.58 16.79
C SER A 190 12.26 -14.91 16.64
N THR A 191 10.93 -14.88 16.57
CA THR A 191 10.11 -16.08 16.37
C THR A 191 10.29 -16.68 14.97
N LYS A 192 10.46 -15.84 13.93
CA LYS A 192 10.74 -16.31 12.57
C LYS A 192 12.12 -16.95 12.42
N LEU A 193 13.09 -16.55 13.22
CA LEU A 193 14.45 -17.15 13.22
C LEU A 193 14.50 -18.50 13.94
N LEU A 194 13.59 -18.77 14.87
CA LEU A 194 13.53 -20.04 15.60
C LEU A 194 12.86 -21.17 14.80
N PHE A 195 12.00 -20.85 13.83
CA PHE A 195 11.24 -21.84 13.06
C PHE A 195 12.10 -22.75 12.15
N PRO A 196 13.18 -22.30 11.48
CA PRO A 196 14.00 -23.18 10.64
C PRO A 196 14.89 -24.15 11.42
N ILE A 197 15.14 -23.93 12.71
CA ILE A 197 16.04 -24.79 13.50
C ILE A 197 15.35 -26.07 13.99
N THR A 198 14.03 -26.03 14.18
CA THR A 198 13.25 -27.20 14.65
C THR A 198 12.88 -28.19 13.53
N PHE A 199 13.08 -27.83 12.25
CA PHE A 199 12.73 -28.69 11.12
C PHE A 199 13.94 -29.42 10.49
N SER A 200 15.15 -29.30 11.07
CA SER A 200 16.40 -29.93 10.58
C SER A 200 16.94 -31.02 11.49
N ILE A 201 16.05 -31.74 12.20
CA ILE A 201 16.43 -32.99 12.94
C ILE A 201 15.59 -34.14 12.44
#